data_192ed3e162c091ed81d77e003dcaa0a6
#
_entry.id   192ed3e162c091ed81d77e003dcaa0a6
#
_cell.length_a   1.000
_cell.length_b   1.000
_cell.length_c   1.000
_cell.angle_alpha   90.00
_cell.angle_beta   90.00
_cell.angle_gamma   90.00
#
_symmetry.space_group_name_H-M   'P 1'
#
loop_
_entity.id
_entity.type
_entity.pdbx_description
1 polymer ?
#
loop_
_entity_poly.entity_id
_entity_poly.type
_entity_poly.pdbx_seq_one_letter_code
_entity_poly.pdbx_strand_id
1 'polypeptide(L)'
;MPNVLVHVDTNVLVYAEDRSHADKHRAARAWLRELWVRHCGRLSTQVLNEFYSVATRRLRPAMLAGDVRAEIRRYQRWNPWVCDHATVENAWAVESRFGLNWWDALIVAAAQQQGCTLLLTEDLQYDQ
;
A
#
# COMPACT_ATOMS: atom_id res chain seq x y z
N MET A 1 1.84 -6.50 24.28
CA MET A 1 1.54 -7.27 23.07
C MET A 1 2.12 -6.59 21.86
N PRO A 2 2.94 -7.26 21.08
CA PRO A 2 3.47 -6.62 19.88
C PRO A 2 2.32 -6.34 18.92
N ASN A 3 2.34 -5.15 18.34
CA ASN A 3 1.36 -4.79 17.34
C ASN A 3 1.74 -5.44 16.01
N VAL A 4 0.75 -6.04 15.37
CA VAL A 4 0.92 -6.54 14.02
C VAL A 4 0.91 -5.33 13.08
N LEU A 5 1.99 -5.14 12.35
CA LEU A 5 2.07 -4.08 11.35
C LEU A 5 1.59 -4.63 10.00
N VAL A 6 0.75 -3.88 9.33
CA VAL A 6 0.12 -4.27 8.08
C VAL A 6 0.57 -3.33 6.98
N HIS A 7 1.25 -3.87 5.97
CA HIS A 7 1.63 -3.09 4.80
C HIS A 7 0.49 -3.10 3.79
N VAL A 8 0.12 -1.93 3.28
CA VAL A 8 -1.02 -1.77 2.39
C VAL A 8 -0.53 -1.56 0.97
N ASP A 9 -1.05 -2.38 0.04
CA ASP A 9 -0.75 -2.27 -1.37
C ASP A 9 -1.57 -1.14 -2.02
N THR A 10 -1.10 -0.67 -3.16
CA THR A 10 -1.68 0.44 -3.91
C THR A 10 -3.16 0.23 -4.20
N ASN A 11 -3.56 -0.97 -4.61
CA ASN A 11 -4.94 -1.21 -5.02
C ASN A 11 -5.94 -1.01 -3.88
N VAL A 12 -5.54 -1.21 -2.63
CA VAL A 12 -6.41 -0.97 -1.49
C VAL A 12 -6.72 0.52 -1.36
N LEU A 13 -5.71 1.38 -1.53
CA LEU A 13 -5.91 2.83 -1.52
C LEU A 13 -6.82 3.27 -2.66
N VAL A 14 -6.62 2.67 -3.84
CA VAL A 14 -7.44 2.98 -5.02
C VAL A 14 -8.90 2.58 -4.80
N TYR A 15 -9.14 1.36 -4.32
CA TYR A 15 -10.52 0.91 -4.07
C TYR A 15 -11.23 1.75 -3.00
N ALA A 16 -10.48 2.28 -2.05
CA ALA A 16 -11.06 3.17 -1.04
C ALA A 16 -11.66 4.44 -1.65
N GLU A 17 -11.24 4.81 -2.85
CA GLU A 17 -11.73 5.98 -3.58
C GLU A 17 -12.63 5.60 -4.76
N ASP A 18 -12.61 4.35 -5.22
CA ASP A 18 -13.31 3.90 -6.41
C ASP A 18 -14.66 3.28 -6.02
N ARG A 19 -15.73 4.03 -6.23
CA ARG A 19 -17.07 3.60 -5.89
C ARG A 19 -17.71 2.66 -6.91
N SER A 20 -17.07 2.45 -8.06
CA SER A 20 -17.61 1.57 -9.11
C SER A 20 -17.58 0.10 -8.72
N HIS A 21 -16.77 -0.27 -7.73
CA HIS A 21 -16.70 -1.61 -7.16
C HIS A 21 -17.15 -1.56 -5.71
N ALA A 22 -18.48 -1.55 -5.48
CA ALA A 22 -19.06 -1.27 -4.18
C ALA A 22 -18.53 -2.13 -3.04
N ASP A 23 -18.40 -3.45 -3.26
CA ASP A 23 -17.94 -4.35 -2.21
C ASP A 23 -16.46 -4.13 -1.86
N LYS A 24 -15.62 -3.96 -2.88
CA LYS A 24 -14.19 -3.68 -2.68
C LYS A 24 -13.98 -2.32 -2.05
N HIS A 25 -14.77 -1.34 -2.45
CA HIS A 25 -14.73 0.00 -1.87
C HIS A 25 -15.02 -0.05 -0.37
N ARG A 26 -16.11 -0.72 0.03
CA ARG A 26 -16.46 -0.83 1.45
C ARG A 26 -15.41 -1.57 2.24
N ALA A 27 -14.90 -2.69 1.70
CA ALA A 27 -13.88 -3.48 2.37
C ALA A 27 -12.58 -2.68 2.55
N ALA A 28 -12.15 -1.98 1.51
CA ALA A 28 -10.93 -1.16 1.58
C ALA A 28 -11.07 -0.05 2.63
N ARG A 29 -12.20 0.63 2.64
CA ARG A 29 -12.44 1.70 3.62
C ARG A 29 -12.47 1.16 5.06
N ALA A 30 -13.10 0.00 5.26
CA ALA A 30 -13.16 -0.62 6.58
C ALA A 30 -11.77 -1.01 7.08
N TRP A 31 -10.95 -1.62 6.21
CA TRP A 31 -9.58 -1.97 6.56
C TRP A 31 -8.74 -0.73 6.90
N LEU A 32 -8.78 0.29 6.04
CA LEU A 32 -7.99 1.49 6.27
C LEU A 32 -8.39 2.21 7.55
N ARG A 33 -9.71 2.29 7.84
CA ARG A 33 -10.19 2.89 9.08
C ARG A 33 -9.58 2.17 10.29
N GLU A 34 -9.62 0.84 10.27
CA GLU A 34 -9.09 0.04 11.37
C GLU A 34 -7.59 0.27 11.55
N LEU A 35 -6.85 0.31 10.45
CA LEU A 35 -5.41 0.54 10.49
C LEU A 35 -5.08 1.94 11.03
N TRP A 36 -5.87 2.94 10.65
CA TRP A 36 -5.70 4.29 11.20
C TRP A 36 -5.98 4.33 12.71
N VAL A 37 -7.07 3.69 13.14
CA VAL A 37 -7.45 3.67 14.55
C VAL A 37 -6.38 2.97 15.39
N ARG A 38 -5.85 1.86 14.90
CA ARG A 38 -4.86 1.06 15.62
C ARG A 38 -3.42 1.52 15.44
N HIS A 39 -3.18 2.50 14.58
CA HIS A 39 -1.84 3.02 14.28
C HIS A 39 -0.88 1.93 13.79
N CYS A 40 -1.39 0.95 13.06
CA CYS A 40 -0.59 -0.20 12.63
C CYS A 40 -0.50 -0.34 11.10
N GLY A 41 -1.04 0.60 10.34
CA GLY A 41 -0.90 0.61 8.88
C GLY A 41 0.45 1.14 8.46
N ARG A 42 1.00 0.55 7.40
CA ARG A 42 2.26 0.98 6.79
C ARG A 42 2.12 0.93 5.28
N LEU A 43 2.97 1.64 4.61
CA LEU A 43 3.07 1.64 3.15
C LEU A 43 4.42 2.22 2.76
N SER A 44 4.68 2.29 1.46
CA SER A 44 5.94 2.79 0.95
C SER A 44 5.74 4.01 0.04
N THR A 45 6.82 4.68 -0.27
CA THR A 45 6.79 5.78 -1.25
C THR A 45 6.34 5.29 -2.62
N GLN A 46 6.68 4.05 -2.99
CA GLN A 46 6.20 3.44 -4.23
C GLN A 46 4.68 3.38 -4.26
N VAL A 47 4.06 2.87 -3.18
CA VAL A 47 2.61 2.75 -3.09
C VAL A 47 1.94 4.11 -3.24
N LEU A 48 2.47 5.14 -2.58
CA LEU A 48 1.90 6.48 -2.66
C LEU A 48 2.01 7.08 -4.06
N ASN A 49 3.15 6.85 -4.74
CA ASN A 49 3.34 7.33 -6.10
C ASN A 49 2.42 6.62 -7.09
N GLU A 50 2.26 5.32 -6.95
CA GLU A 50 1.33 4.57 -7.79
C GLU A 50 -0.11 5.01 -7.53
N PHE A 51 -0.49 5.23 -6.28
CA PHE A 51 -1.80 5.74 -5.94
C PHE A 51 -2.05 7.09 -6.62
N TYR A 52 -1.10 8.01 -6.56
CA TYR A 52 -1.22 9.31 -7.22
C TYR A 52 -1.50 9.14 -8.71
N SER A 53 -0.71 8.32 -9.37
CA SER A 53 -0.84 8.10 -10.81
C SER A 53 -2.20 7.51 -11.19
N VAL A 54 -2.62 6.47 -10.48
CA VAL A 54 -3.89 5.79 -10.78
C VAL A 54 -5.09 6.67 -10.45
N ALA A 55 -5.08 7.31 -9.29
CA ALA A 55 -6.21 8.12 -8.84
C ALA A 55 -6.46 9.34 -9.73
N THR A 56 -5.40 9.96 -10.23
CA THR A 56 -5.52 11.14 -11.09
C THR A 56 -5.78 10.82 -12.54
N ARG A 57 -5.46 9.60 -13.00
CA ARG A 57 -5.49 9.26 -14.43
C ARG A 57 -6.46 8.15 -14.81
N ARG A 58 -6.67 7.17 -13.94
CA ARG A 58 -7.42 5.96 -14.30
C ARG A 58 -8.78 5.84 -13.64
N LEU A 59 -8.98 6.47 -12.48
CA LEU A 59 -10.29 6.45 -11.85
C LEU A 59 -11.31 7.21 -12.71
N ARG A 60 -12.56 6.77 -12.66
CA ARG A 60 -13.67 7.44 -13.36
C ARG A 60 -14.80 7.66 -12.36
N PRO A 61 -15.08 8.90 -11.95
CA PRO A 61 -14.33 10.10 -12.34
C PRO A 61 -12.94 10.15 -11.68
N ALA A 62 -11.98 10.78 -12.37
CA ALA A 62 -10.65 10.96 -11.81
C ALA A 62 -10.70 11.89 -10.60
N MET A 63 -9.85 11.62 -9.61
CA MET A 63 -9.71 12.53 -8.48
C MET A 63 -8.92 13.77 -8.90
N LEU A 64 -9.25 14.89 -8.28
CA LEU A 64 -8.46 16.11 -8.46
C LEU A 64 -7.08 15.91 -7.83
N ALA A 65 -6.05 16.37 -8.53
CA ALA A 65 -4.67 16.19 -8.05
C ALA A 65 -4.46 16.74 -6.64
N GLY A 66 -5.08 17.89 -6.33
CA GLY A 66 -4.98 18.48 -4.99
C GLY A 66 -5.54 17.57 -3.90
N ASP A 67 -6.63 16.87 -4.19
CA ASP A 67 -7.25 15.96 -3.22
C ASP A 67 -6.36 14.73 -2.99
N VAL A 68 -5.76 14.19 -4.04
CA VAL A 68 -4.84 13.05 -3.91
C VAL A 68 -3.61 13.47 -3.13
N ARG A 69 -3.07 14.65 -3.40
CA ARG A 69 -1.92 15.18 -2.66
C ARG A 69 -2.22 15.34 -1.17
N ALA A 70 -3.43 15.80 -0.83
CA ALA A 70 -3.84 15.90 0.57
C ALA A 70 -3.87 14.54 1.25
N GLU A 71 -4.38 13.52 0.57
CA GLU A 71 -4.39 12.16 1.11
C GLU A 71 -2.95 11.64 1.32
N ILE A 72 -2.08 11.85 0.35
CA ILE A 72 -0.68 11.42 0.47
C ILE A 72 0.00 12.11 1.65
N ARG A 73 -0.25 13.41 1.84
CA ARG A 73 0.28 14.14 3.00
C ARG A 73 -0.24 13.56 4.31
N ARG A 74 -1.50 13.13 4.35
CA ARG A 74 -2.07 12.48 5.53
C ARG A 74 -1.36 11.17 5.84
N TYR A 75 -1.03 10.40 4.81
CA TYR A 75 -0.33 9.12 4.98
C TYR A 75 1.12 9.26 5.44
N GLN A 76 1.68 10.49 5.46
CA GLN A 76 3.01 10.68 6.05
C GLN A 76 3.04 10.27 7.52
N ARG A 77 1.90 10.26 8.19
CA ARG A 77 1.79 9.79 9.58
C ARG A 77 2.05 8.28 9.72
N TRP A 78 1.95 7.53 8.64
CA TRP A 78 2.28 6.10 8.63
C TRP A 78 3.78 5.87 8.43
N ASN A 79 4.57 6.93 8.38
CA ASN A 79 6.01 6.85 8.24
C ASN A 79 6.41 6.01 7.01
N PRO A 80 6.06 6.45 5.79
CA PRO A 80 6.25 5.65 4.58
C PRO A 80 7.68 5.19 4.41
N TRP A 81 7.86 3.94 4.02
CA TRP A 81 9.19 3.40 3.75
C TRP A 81 9.73 4.01 2.45
N VAL A 82 10.92 4.59 2.53
CA VAL A 82 11.60 5.11 1.35
C VAL A 82 12.32 3.94 0.68
N CYS A 83 11.94 3.64 -0.57
CA CYS A 83 12.56 2.54 -1.31
C CYS A 83 13.94 2.99 -1.81
N ASP A 84 14.96 2.67 -1.04
CA ASP A 84 16.35 2.97 -1.35
C ASP A 84 17.02 1.76 -2.02
N HIS A 85 18.33 1.85 -2.27
CA HIS A 85 19.04 0.76 -2.92
C HIS A 85 19.02 -0.53 -2.10
N ALA A 86 19.08 -0.43 -0.77
CA ALA A 86 18.99 -1.62 0.08
C ALA A 86 17.65 -2.33 -0.11
N THR A 87 16.57 -1.59 -0.28
CA THR A 87 15.25 -2.16 -0.59
C THR A 87 15.28 -2.87 -1.94
N VAL A 88 15.93 -2.29 -2.93
CA VAL A 88 16.08 -2.91 -4.26
C VAL A 88 16.85 -4.24 -4.16
N GLU A 89 17.94 -4.27 -3.42
CA GLU A 89 18.71 -5.51 -3.20
C GLU A 89 17.84 -6.59 -2.56
N ASN A 90 17.08 -6.23 -1.54
CA ASN A 90 16.16 -7.17 -0.89
C ASN A 90 15.05 -7.61 -1.86
N ALA A 91 14.58 -6.71 -2.70
CA ALA A 91 13.54 -7.04 -3.68
C ALA A 91 14.05 -8.03 -4.73
N TRP A 92 15.31 -7.93 -5.15
CA TRP A 92 15.89 -8.93 -6.05
C TRP A 92 15.90 -10.32 -5.40
N ALA A 93 16.23 -10.40 -4.11
CA ALA A 93 16.19 -11.67 -3.40
C ALA A 93 14.77 -12.24 -3.29
N VAL A 94 13.80 -11.37 -3.01
CA VAL A 94 12.38 -11.74 -2.94
C VAL A 94 11.89 -12.23 -4.31
N GLU A 95 12.22 -11.50 -5.36
CA GLU A 95 11.86 -11.86 -6.73
C GLU A 95 12.35 -13.26 -7.09
N SER A 96 13.62 -13.53 -6.80
CA SER A 96 14.24 -14.82 -7.09
C SER A 96 13.63 -15.95 -6.26
N ARG A 97 13.38 -15.68 -4.98
CA ARG A 97 12.92 -16.71 -4.04
C ARG A 97 11.46 -17.11 -4.28
N PHE A 98 10.60 -16.12 -4.57
CA PHE A 98 9.15 -16.34 -4.63
C PHE A 98 8.58 -16.27 -6.04
N GLY A 99 9.37 -15.91 -7.03
CA GLY A 99 8.89 -15.83 -8.41
C GLY A 99 7.87 -14.71 -8.63
N LEU A 100 7.94 -13.65 -7.85
CA LEU A 100 7.04 -12.52 -7.99
C LEU A 100 7.49 -11.59 -9.13
N ASN A 101 6.54 -10.83 -9.68
CA ASN A 101 6.94 -9.77 -10.58
C ASN A 101 7.70 -8.68 -9.79
N TRP A 102 8.44 -7.86 -10.52
CA TRP A 102 9.34 -6.88 -9.91
C TRP A 102 8.64 -5.91 -8.95
N TRP A 103 7.50 -5.38 -9.38
CA TRP A 103 6.80 -4.37 -8.58
C TRP A 103 6.25 -4.94 -7.29
N ASP A 104 5.72 -6.17 -7.33
CA ASP A 104 5.27 -6.87 -6.15
C ASP A 104 6.45 -7.21 -5.23
N ALA A 105 7.59 -7.59 -5.81
CA ALA A 105 8.79 -7.87 -5.02
C ALA A 105 9.26 -6.64 -4.24
N LEU A 106 9.18 -5.45 -4.84
CA LEU A 106 9.52 -4.20 -4.15
C LEU A 106 8.58 -3.94 -2.98
N ILE A 107 7.30 -4.19 -3.15
CA ILE A 107 6.30 -3.99 -2.09
C ILE A 107 6.58 -4.95 -0.93
N VAL A 108 6.84 -6.21 -1.24
CA VAL A 108 7.15 -7.22 -0.21
C VAL A 108 8.43 -6.84 0.53
N ALA A 109 9.47 -6.42 -0.20
CA ALA A 109 10.73 -6.02 0.42
C ALA A 109 10.55 -4.83 1.37
N ALA A 110 9.79 -3.83 0.96
CA ALA A 110 9.49 -2.68 1.81
C ALA A 110 8.73 -3.11 3.07
N ALA A 111 7.74 -3.99 2.92
CA ALA A 111 6.97 -4.50 4.04
C ALA A 111 7.85 -5.24 5.04
N GLN A 112 8.75 -6.08 4.55
CA GLN A 112 9.67 -6.84 5.40
C GLN A 112 10.61 -5.90 6.15
N GLN A 113 11.16 -4.89 5.48
CA GLN A 113 12.07 -3.95 6.11
C GLN A 113 11.39 -3.08 7.15
N GLN A 114 10.09 -2.81 6.99
CA GLN A 114 9.30 -2.09 7.99
C GLN A 114 8.91 -2.96 9.19
N GLY A 115 9.17 -4.26 9.13
CA GLY A 115 8.74 -5.18 10.17
C GLY A 115 7.26 -5.54 10.08
N CYS A 116 6.66 -5.40 8.90
CA CYS A 116 5.27 -5.80 8.69
C CYS A 116 5.16 -7.31 8.63
N THR A 117 4.14 -7.86 9.26
CA THR A 117 3.86 -9.29 9.24
C THR A 117 2.75 -9.66 8.26
N LEU A 118 1.97 -8.69 7.83
CA LEU A 118 0.89 -8.89 6.87
C LEU A 118 1.02 -7.90 5.72
N LEU A 119 0.65 -8.36 4.53
CA LEU A 119 0.51 -7.52 3.36
C LEU A 119 -0.96 -7.55 2.95
N LEU A 120 -1.61 -6.40 2.95
CA LEU A 120 -3.00 -6.28 2.54
C LEU A 120 -3.05 -5.87 1.07
N THR A 121 -3.60 -6.75 0.24
CA THR A 121 -3.80 -6.48 -1.18
C THR A 121 -5.22 -6.81 -1.59
N GLU A 122 -5.58 -6.45 -2.82
CA GLU A 122 -6.89 -6.74 -3.38
C GLU A 122 -7.21 -8.22 -3.38
N ASP A 123 -6.25 -9.03 -3.78
CA ASP A 123 -6.49 -10.44 -4.09
C ASP A 123 -6.10 -11.37 -2.96
N LEU A 124 -5.09 -10.98 -2.19
CA LEU A 124 -4.48 -11.89 -1.24
C LEU A 124 -4.01 -11.13 -0.01
N GLN A 125 -4.01 -11.86 1.11
CA GLN A 125 -3.26 -11.48 2.29
C GLN A 125 -2.10 -12.47 2.43
N TYR A 126 -0.90 -11.93 2.59
CA TYR A 126 0.28 -12.74 2.82
C TYR A 126 0.74 -12.59 4.25
N ASP A 127 0.94 -13.73 4.88
CA ASP A 127 1.59 -13.80 6.18
C ASP A 127 3.09 -13.87 5.93
N GLN A 128 3.83 -12.88 6.42
CA GLN A 128 5.26 -12.77 6.12
C GLN A 128 6.15 -13.31 7.26
#